data_f88accf95e8a8d25e87cc63f3fe2a6dd
#
_entry.id   f88accf95e8a8d25e87cc63f3fe2a6dd
#
_cell.length_a   1.000
_cell.length_b   1.000
_cell.length_c   1.000
_cell.angle_alpha   90.00
_cell.angle_beta   90.00
_cell.angle_gamma   90.00
#
_symmetry.space_group_name_H-M   'P 1'
#
loop_
_entity.id
_entity.type
_entity.pdbx_description
1 polymer ?
#
loop_
_entity_poly.entity_id
_entity_poly.type
_entity_poly.pdbx_seq_one_letter_code
_entity_poly.pdbx_strand_id
1 'polypeptide(L)'
;MAGPTEFIPTSSLGDALVILGAAGIVIPLFARFRITPVIGFILVGMLVGPFGLGGLAGDHGWLSYVTISDPGRLAPFAEFGIILLLFSIGLELSFQRLWQMRRTIFRIGPMELFGSGALIAIVLVALGNSVPTALALGLALALSSTALVLKIADTRTPVGRAALGTLLFEDIAIVPIVFLLGAMGRGGAEQGFGEFVSTLAMGSLAIIALLGIGRFALPRLFAQAARTKSPELFLSASLLVVIIAALVTGAVGLSPIVGALVAGLLIAETEYHGEVEAMIEPFKGLALGVFLLTVGMSLDLAVIWDRLGEILLATGLILAAKALVTGLLLRVHGYRTGAATEAGILLSSPSETTLIVLASAVAVGLIRPDAAQFWQIVTALGLTITPLLAILGRWLGRRVDHAAATLDVVDDDGGQRTLIIGGGRVGKLVADMLNTHQKPYLIIDADADQVRENRAQGLKTAFGDAARNDALARFGVAQANAVILTMDEPVAVQNMVRQLRKSYPDLPVIARARDASHAAALYRAGASHAVPETLEASLQLSEAVLVDLGVPMGPVIASIHEKRDELRAQIMEEGDLEEKPRLKSATLRERLT
;
A
#
# COMPACT_ATOMS: atom_id res chain seq x y z
N MET A 1 -53.35 -31.17 1.48
CA MET A 1 -53.11 -29.89 0.83
C MET A 1 -51.82 -29.35 1.39
N ALA A 2 -50.73 -29.51 0.65
CA ALA A 2 -49.47 -28.88 1.02
C ALA A 2 -49.62 -27.37 0.78
N GLY A 3 -49.41 -26.55 1.85
CA GLY A 3 -49.39 -25.12 1.75
C GLY A 3 -48.32 -24.65 0.76
N PRO A 4 -48.45 -23.46 0.16
CA PRO A 4 -47.46 -22.93 -0.76
C PRO A 4 -46.13 -22.82 -0.01
N THR A 5 -45.09 -23.44 -0.54
CA THR A 5 -43.70 -23.21 -0.15
C THR A 5 -43.48 -21.71 -0.21
N GLU A 6 -43.28 -21.07 0.91
CA GLU A 6 -42.83 -19.67 0.98
C GLU A 6 -41.47 -19.61 0.27
N PHE A 7 -41.53 -19.24 -1.01
CA PHE A 7 -40.34 -18.85 -1.74
C PHE A 7 -39.72 -17.65 -1.03
N ILE A 8 -38.39 -17.67 -0.94
CA ILE A 8 -37.56 -16.54 -0.45
C ILE A 8 -38.16 -15.24 -1.01
N PRO A 9 -38.45 -14.23 -0.16
CA PRO A 9 -39.02 -12.98 -0.64
C PRO A 9 -38.25 -12.45 -1.84
N THR A 10 -38.95 -12.09 -2.90
CA THR A 10 -38.33 -11.61 -4.15
C THR A 10 -37.37 -10.43 -3.93
N SER A 11 -37.60 -9.65 -2.87
CA SER A 11 -36.73 -8.56 -2.40
C SER A 11 -35.33 -9.04 -1.95
N SER A 12 -35.23 -10.19 -1.24
CA SER A 12 -33.91 -10.69 -0.77
C SER A 12 -33.04 -11.23 -1.91
N LEU A 13 -33.65 -11.76 -2.97
CA LEU A 13 -32.93 -12.14 -4.19
C LEU A 13 -32.48 -10.91 -4.99
N GLY A 14 -33.28 -9.84 -4.99
CA GLY A 14 -32.88 -8.55 -5.58
C GLY A 14 -31.67 -7.96 -4.88
N ASP A 15 -31.67 -7.91 -3.54
CA ASP A 15 -30.54 -7.42 -2.75
C ASP A 15 -29.27 -8.23 -3.02
N ALA A 16 -29.38 -9.57 -3.08
CA ALA A 16 -28.24 -10.44 -3.43
C ALA A 16 -27.73 -10.20 -4.86
N LEU A 17 -28.65 -9.98 -5.83
CA LEU A 17 -28.30 -9.65 -7.21
C LEU A 17 -27.51 -8.34 -7.29
N VAL A 18 -27.93 -7.31 -6.55
CA VAL A 18 -27.23 -6.02 -6.50
C VAL A 18 -25.84 -6.17 -5.92
N ILE A 19 -25.68 -6.88 -4.80
CA ILE A 19 -24.38 -7.10 -4.16
C ILE A 19 -23.44 -7.88 -5.10
N LEU A 20 -23.90 -9.01 -5.64
CA LEU A 20 -23.10 -9.86 -6.54
C LEU A 20 -22.83 -9.14 -7.87
N GLY A 21 -23.79 -8.37 -8.38
CA GLY A 21 -23.60 -7.56 -9.58
C GLY A 21 -22.57 -6.45 -9.36
N ALA A 22 -22.60 -5.78 -8.20
CA ALA A 22 -21.56 -4.82 -7.81
C ALA A 22 -20.19 -5.47 -7.75
N ALA A 23 -20.06 -6.60 -7.05
CA ALA A 23 -18.79 -7.29 -6.88
C ALA A 23 -18.26 -7.91 -8.19
N GLY A 24 -19.13 -8.57 -8.96
CA GLY A 24 -18.72 -9.37 -10.12
C GLY A 24 -18.64 -8.58 -11.44
N ILE A 25 -19.36 -7.48 -11.58
CA ILE A 25 -19.43 -6.71 -12.84
C ILE A 25 -18.87 -5.32 -12.67
N VAL A 26 -19.39 -4.55 -11.68
CA VAL A 26 -19.07 -3.12 -11.58
C VAL A 26 -17.64 -2.91 -11.09
N ILE A 27 -17.18 -3.67 -10.11
CA ILE A 27 -15.82 -3.53 -9.59
C ILE A 27 -14.75 -3.87 -10.63
N PRO A 28 -14.82 -5.00 -11.39
CA PRO A 28 -13.89 -5.25 -12.49
C PRO A 28 -13.91 -4.16 -13.56
N LEU A 29 -15.10 -3.60 -13.87
CA LEU A 29 -15.23 -2.49 -14.81
C LEU A 29 -14.50 -1.25 -14.29
N PHE A 30 -14.69 -0.88 -13.02
CA PHE A 30 -14.02 0.26 -12.40
C PHE A 30 -12.51 0.06 -12.27
N ALA A 31 -12.06 -1.17 -11.99
CA ALA A 31 -10.64 -1.51 -11.97
C ALA A 31 -9.96 -1.23 -13.32
N ARG A 32 -10.66 -1.42 -14.44
CA ARG A 32 -10.17 -1.05 -15.79
C ARG A 32 -9.88 0.45 -15.91
N PHE A 33 -10.64 1.29 -15.21
CA PHE A 33 -10.43 2.74 -15.14
C PHE A 33 -9.51 3.16 -13.98
N ARG A 34 -8.83 2.20 -13.32
CA ARG A 34 -7.97 2.42 -12.15
C ARG A 34 -8.71 3.01 -10.93
N ILE A 35 -10.01 2.84 -10.86
CA ILE A 35 -10.81 3.17 -9.69
C ILE A 35 -10.65 2.03 -8.69
N THR A 36 -10.34 2.35 -7.42
CA THR A 36 -10.18 1.32 -6.38
C THR A 36 -11.52 0.66 -6.06
N PRO A 37 -11.55 -0.63 -5.68
CA PRO A 37 -12.78 -1.33 -5.29
C PRO A 37 -13.55 -0.59 -4.18
N VAL A 38 -12.86 0.01 -3.21
CA VAL A 38 -13.46 0.80 -2.12
C VAL A 38 -14.36 1.90 -2.65
N ILE A 39 -13.85 2.73 -3.55
CA ILE A 39 -14.61 3.80 -4.18
C ILE A 39 -15.74 3.23 -5.03
N GLY A 40 -15.46 2.14 -5.76
CA GLY A 40 -16.45 1.49 -6.60
C GLY A 40 -17.68 1.03 -5.81
N PHE A 41 -17.50 0.35 -4.67
CA PHE A 41 -18.61 -0.07 -3.81
C PHE A 41 -19.40 1.11 -3.23
N ILE A 42 -18.72 2.18 -2.78
CA ILE A 42 -19.38 3.38 -2.27
C ILE A 42 -20.23 4.02 -3.37
N LEU A 43 -19.70 4.20 -4.58
CA LEU A 43 -20.44 4.78 -5.70
C LEU A 43 -21.65 3.93 -6.12
N VAL A 44 -21.48 2.60 -6.15
CA VAL A 44 -22.61 1.70 -6.42
C VAL A 44 -23.66 1.81 -5.32
N GLY A 45 -23.24 1.80 -4.04
CA GLY A 45 -24.16 1.98 -2.92
C GLY A 45 -24.95 3.28 -3.00
N MET A 46 -24.30 4.37 -3.35
CA MET A 46 -24.94 5.67 -3.57
C MET A 46 -25.95 5.61 -4.73
N LEU A 47 -25.61 4.91 -5.81
CA LEU A 47 -26.48 4.77 -6.98
C LEU A 47 -27.70 3.89 -6.69
N VAL A 48 -27.52 2.72 -6.06
CA VAL A 48 -28.59 1.74 -5.85
C VAL A 48 -29.36 1.94 -4.55
N GLY A 49 -28.88 2.82 -3.68
CA GLY A 49 -29.45 3.13 -2.37
C GLY A 49 -30.69 4.01 -2.41
N PRO A 50 -31.28 4.28 -1.24
CA PRO A 50 -32.54 5.02 -1.10
C PRO A 50 -32.46 6.49 -1.57
N PHE A 51 -31.28 7.09 -1.53
CA PHE A 51 -31.04 8.47 -2.01
C PHE A 51 -30.62 8.53 -3.48
N GLY A 52 -30.47 7.37 -4.14
CA GLY A 52 -30.23 7.25 -5.58
C GLY A 52 -31.43 6.67 -6.32
N LEU A 53 -31.18 5.67 -7.18
CA LEU A 53 -32.24 4.99 -7.95
C LEU A 53 -33.25 4.25 -7.06
N GLY A 54 -32.85 3.82 -5.86
CA GLY A 54 -33.74 3.16 -4.90
C GLY A 54 -34.92 4.08 -4.46
N GLY A 55 -34.72 5.39 -4.41
CA GLY A 55 -35.76 6.37 -4.12
C GLY A 55 -36.84 6.41 -5.20
N LEU A 56 -36.54 6.05 -6.45
CA LEU A 56 -37.44 6.00 -7.58
C LEU A 56 -38.16 4.64 -7.75
N ALA A 57 -37.83 3.65 -6.93
CA ALA A 57 -38.37 2.29 -7.04
C ALA A 57 -39.87 2.24 -6.75
N GLY A 58 -40.40 3.20 -5.97
CA GLY A 58 -41.86 3.34 -5.75
C GLY A 58 -42.66 3.71 -7.01
N ASP A 59 -42.04 4.45 -7.92
CA ASP A 59 -42.69 4.90 -9.16
C ASP A 59 -42.46 3.91 -10.33
N HIS A 60 -41.40 3.13 -10.25
CA HIS A 60 -40.97 2.20 -11.30
C HIS A 60 -40.70 0.81 -10.72
N GLY A 61 -41.68 -0.08 -10.69
CA GLY A 61 -41.62 -1.39 -10.04
C GLY A 61 -40.43 -2.29 -10.47
N TRP A 62 -39.89 -2.16 -11.70
CA TRP A 62 -38.73 -2.92 -12.14
C TRP A 62 -37.43 -2.48 -11.43
N LEU A 63 -37.35 -1.25 -10.95
CA LEU A 63 -36.19 -0.76 -10.20
C LEU A 63 -36.01 -1.50 -8.88
N SER A 64 -37.10 -1.98 -8.27
CA SER A 64 -37.01 -2.78 -7.02
C SER A 64 -36.18 -4.06 -7.14
N TYR A 65 -35.93 -4.58 -8.34
CA TYR A 65 -35.07 -5.75 -8.56
C TYR A 65 -33.57 -5.42 -8.67
N VAL A 66 -33.23 -4.16 -8.93
CA VAL A 66 -31.85 -3.70 -9.15
C VAL A 66 -31.41 -2.60 -8.19
N THR A 67 -32.25 -2.29 -7.20
CA THR A 67 -31.97 -1.31 -6.15
C THR A 67 -32.23 -1.88 -4.77
N ILE A 68 -31.65 -1.27 -3.77
CA ILE A 68 -31.83 -1.59 -2.35
C ILE A 68 -32.53 -0.40 -1.69
N SER A 69 -33.83 -0.56 -1.44
CA SER A 69 -34.64 0.53 -0.87
C SER A 69 -34.58 0.58 0.66
N ASP A 70 -34.22 -0.52 1.31
CA ASP A 70 -34.14 -0.63 2.77
C ASP A 70 -32.73 -1.03 3.23
N PRO A 71 -31.90 -0.07 3.64
CA PRO A 71 -30.57 -0.34 4.19
C PRO A 71 -30.59 -1.24 5.43
N GLY A 72 -31.69 -1.22 6.20
CA GLY A 72 -31.82 -2.02 7.42
C GLY A 72 -31.72 -3.52 7.19
N ARG A 73 -32.07 -3.99 5.99
CA ARG A 73 -31.92 -5.42 5.62
C ARG A 73 -30.47 -5.83 5.45
N LEU A 74 -29.60 -4.92 5.04
CA LEU A 74 -28.19 -5.19 4.86
C LEU A 74 -27.37 -4.94 6.14
N ALA A 75 -27.92 -4.25 7.13
CA ALA A 75 -27.21 -3.92 8.36
C ALA A 75 -26.55 -5.14 9.03
N PRO A 76 -27.22 -6.30 9.22
CA PRO A 76 -26.57 -7.48 9.80
C PRO A 76 -25.40 -8.02 8.96
N PHE A 77 -25.50 -7.96 7.64
CA PHE A 77 -24.42 -8.39 6.76
C PHE A 77 -23.26 -7.39 6.76
N ALA A 78 -23.57 -6.10 6.87
CA ALA A 78 -22.54 -5.06 7.00
C ALA A 78 -21.80 -5.18 8.33
N GLU A 79 -22.50 -5.41 9.46
CA GLU A 79 -21.89 -5.65 10.77
C GLU A 79 -20.99 -6.90 10.74
N PHE A 80 -21.49 -7.99 10.16
CA PHE A 80 -20.70 -9.20 9.96
C PHE A 80 -19.49 -8.94 9.06
N GLY A 81 -19.65 -8.08 8.07
CA GLY A 81 -18.57 -7.62 7.20
C GLY A 81 -17.46 -6.90 7.97
N ILE A 82 -17.84 -5.99 8.87
CA ILE A 82 -16.89 -5.30 9.75
C ILE A 82 -16.18 -6.30 10.67
N ILE A 83 -16.91 -7.25 11.26
CA ILE A 83 -16.36 -8.30 12.11
C ILE A 83 -15.30 -9.12 11.34
N LEU A 84 -15.61 -9.59 10.14
CA LEU A 84 -14.67 -10.34 9.31
C LEU A 84 -13.47 -9.50 8.87
N LEU A 85 -13.68 -8.23 8.58
CA LEU A 85 -12.58 -7.33 8.22
C LEU A 85 -11.62 -7.13 9.39
N LEU A 86 -12.13 -6.83 10.59
CA LEU A 86 -11.30 -6.66 11.79
C LEU A 86 -10.63 -7.97 12.20
N PHE A 87 -11.30 -9.10 12.03
CA PHE A 87 -10.70 -10.41 12.18
C PHE A 87 -9.50 -10.61 11.24
N SER A 88 -9.66 -10.26 9.97
CA SER A 88 -8.58 -10.36 8.99
C SER A 88 -7.41 -9.41 9.31
N ILE A 89 -7.68 -8.19 9.74
CA ILE A 89 -6.64 -7.28 10.23
C ILE A 89 -5.90 -7.92 11.41
N GLY A 90 -6.63 -8.55 12.35
CA GLY A 90 -6.02 -9.30 13.44
C GLY A 90 -5.11 -10.45 12.98
N LEU A 91 -5.49 -11.17 11.91
CA LEU A 91 -4.67 -12.23 11.31
C LEU A 91 -3.36 -11.70 10.69
N GLU A 92 -3.40 -10.52 10.08
CA GLU A 92 -2.22 -9.90 9.49
C GLU A 92 -1.21 -9.39 10.54
N LEU A 93 -1.66 -9.18 11.79
CA LEU A 93 -0.86 -8.67 12.92
C LEU A 93 -0.12 -9.81 13.63
N SER A 94 1.03 -10.24 13.11
CA SER A 94 1.94 -11.16 13.83
C SER A 94 2.80 -10.40 14.83
N PHE A 95 2.72 -10.75 16.12
CA PHE A 95 3.53 -10.15 17.19
C PHE A 95 5.04 -10.29 16.92
N GLN A 96 5.46 -11.42 16.37
CA GLN A 96 6.87 -11.66 16.05
C GLN A 96 7.38 -10.70 14.98
N ARG A 97 6.59 -10.46 13.92
CA ARG A 97 6.92 -9.51 12.84
C ARG A 97 6.95 -8.08 13.36
N LEU A 98 5.98 -7.70 14.19
CA LEU A 98 5.91 -6.40 14.84
C LEU A 98 7.12 -6.15 15.73
N TRP A 99 7.54 -7.15 16.51
CA TRP A 99 8.72 -7.05 17.38
C TRP A 99 10.02 -6.87 16.62
N GLN A 100 10.17 -7.55 15.50
CA GLN A 100 11.34 -7.36 14.61
C GLN A 100 11.41 -5.93 14.05
N MET A 101 10.25 -5.35 13.72
CA MET A 101 10.13 -4.01 13.14
C MET A 101 9.90 -2.89 14.17
N ARG A 102 9.90 -3.18 15.48
CA ARG A 102 9.50 -2.24 16.54
C ARG A 102 10.15 -0.87 16.48
N ARG A 103 11.44 -0.79 16.11
CA ARG A 103 12.15 0.50 16.02
C ARG A 103 11.59 1.40 14.91
N THR A 104 11.17 0.83 13.80
CA THR A 104 10.58 1.55 12.67
C THR A 104 9.15 1.96 13.01
N ILE A 105 8.35 1.03 13.54
CA ILE A 105 6.93 1.20 13.85
C ILE A 105 6.72 2.21 14.97
N PHE A 106 7.41 2.04 16.12
CA PHE A 106 7.21 2.87 17.32
C PHE A 106 8.02 4.17 17.33
N ARG A 107 8.80 4.46 16.28
CA ARG A 107 9.58 5.69 16.21
C ARG A 107 8.74 6.89 15.75
N ILE A 108 7.90 6.71 14.74
CA ILE A 108 7.13 7.79 14.08
C ILE A 108 5.63 7.58 14.24
N GLY A 109 5.15 6.34 14.09
CA GLY A 109 3.73 6.02 14.08
C GLY A 109 2.93 6.58 15.26
N PRO A 110 3.37 6.38 16.53
CA PRO A 110 2.65 6.93 17.69
C PRO A 110 2.54 8.45 17.64
N MET A 111 3.63 9.14 17.29
CA MET A 111 3.65 10.61 17.24
C MET A 111 2.76 11.14 16.11
N GLU A 112 2.72 10.44 15.00
CA GLU A 112 1.87 10.80 13.87
C GLU A 112 0.40 10.63 14.23
N LEU A 113 -0.01 9.43 14.63
CA LEU A 113 -1.41 9.13 14.95
C LEU A 113 -1.96 10.03 16.05
N PHE A 114 -1.25 10.11 17.19
CA PHE A 114 -1.70 10.94 18.31
C PHE A 114 -1.53 12.43 18.04
N GLY A 115 -0.50 12.84 17.30
CA GLY A 115 -0.28 14.22 16.90
C GLY A 115 -1.35 14.73 15.94
N SER A 116 -1.63 13.98 14.88
CA SER A 116 -2.69 14.27 13.92
C SER A 116 -4.07 14.21 14.59
N GLY A 117 -4.33 13.17 15.38
CA GLY A 117 -5.58 13.01 16.12
C GLY A 117 -5.83 14.13 17.11
N ALA A 118 -4.82 14.52 17.90
CA ALA A 118 -4.92 15.62 18.85
C ALA A 118 -5.16 16.97 18.14
N LEU A 119 -4.44 17.26 17.05
CA LEU A 119 -4.63 18.48 16.28
C LEU A 119 -6.06 18.58 15.73
N ILE A 120 -6.58 17.49 15.14
CA ILE A 120 -7.94 17.42 14.62
C ILE A 120 -8.94 17.58 15.78
N ALA A 121 -8.74 16.87 16.90
CA ALA A 121 -9.62 16.96 18.07
C ALA A 121 -9.67 18.39 18.65
N ILE A 122 -8.54 19.07 18.77
CA ILE A 122 -8.46 20.47 19.25
C ILE A 122 -9.29 21.39 18.35
N VAL A 123 -9.14 21.25 17.03
CA VAL A 123 -9.92 22.04 16.08
C VAL A 123 -11.42 21.75 16.24
N LEU A 124 -11.81 20.49 16.38
CA LEU A 124 -13.21 20.09 16.56
C LEU A 124 -13.81 20.59 17.86
N VAL A 125 -13.04 20.60 18.97
CA VAL A 125 -13.47 21.21 20.24
C VAL A 125 -13.66 22.72 20.08
N ALA A 126 -12.73 23.40 19.39
CA ALA A 126 -12.85 24.83 19.08
C ALA A 126 -14.07 25.15 18.22
N LEU A 127 -14.54 24.21 17.40
CA LEU A 127 -15.77 24.29 16.62
C LEU A 127 -17.04 23.91 17.43
N GLY A 128 -16.93 23.65 18.73
CA GLY A 128 -18.07 23.41 19.64
C GLY A 128 -18.45 21.93 19.82
N ASN A 129 -17.65 20.99 19.34
CA ASN A 129 -17.91 19.57 19.62
C ASN A 129 -17.52 19.23 21.07
N SER A 130 -18.21 18.24 21.66
CA SER A 130 -17.82 17.70 22.97
C SER A 130 -16.44 17.04 22.92
N VAL A 131 -15.69 17.07 24.01
CA VAL A 131 -14.36 16.48 24.07
C VAL A 131 -14.36 14.99 23.69
N PRO A 132 -15.30 14.13 24.19
CA PRO A 132 -15.37 12.74 23.77
C PRO A 132 -15.61 12.55 22.29
N THR A 133 -16.54 13.30 21.71
CA THR A 133 -16.84 13.28 20.26
C THR A 133 -15.62 13.73 19.44
N ALA A 134 -14.97 14.82 19.86
CA ALA A 134 -13.79 15.36 19.17
C ALA A 134 -12.59 14.40 19.21
N LEU A 135 -12.37 13.71 20.34
CA LEU A 135 -11.34 12.69 20.46
C LEU A 135 -11.64 11.48 19.56
N ALA A 136 -12.91 11.02 19.55
CA ALA A 136 -13.32 9.91 18.70
C ALA A 136 -13.12 10.22 17.22
N LEU A 137 -13.57 11.41 16.78
CA LEU A 137 -13.38 11.90 15.41
C LEU A 137 -11.89 12.13 15.09
N GLY A 138 -11.14 12.73 16.00
CA GLY A 138 -9.71 12.98 15.82
C GLY A 138 -8.91 11.70 15.60
N LEU A 139 -9.14 10.67 16.42
CA LEU A 139 -8.48 9.37 16.27
C LEU A 139 -8.93 8.65 14.99
N ALA A 140 -10.24 8.69 14.66
CA ALA A 140 -10.75 8.07 13.44
C ALA A 140 -10.17 8.71 12.17
N LEU A 141 -10.14 10.04 12.11
CA LEU A 141 -9.68 10.80 10.94
C LEU A 141 -8.14 10.86 10.83
N ALA A 142 -7.41 10.53 11.91
CA ALA A 142 -5.96 10.42 11.88
C ALA A 142 -5.47 9.16 11.16
N LEU A 143 -6.29 8.11 11.05
CA LEU A 143 -5.92 6.88 10.35
C LEU A 143 -5.68 7.12 8.86
N SER A 144 -4.66 6.45 8.31
CA SER A 144 -4.25 6.56 6.89
C SER A 144 -4.51 5.25 6.14
N SER A 145 -4.76 5.33 4.83
CA SER A 145 -5.09 4.15 4.03
C SER A 145 -3.87 3.27 3.75
N THR A 146 -3.81 2.12 4.39
CA THR A 146 -2.77 1.11 4.16
C THR A 146 -2.86 0.53 2.75
N ALA A 147 -4.08 0.17 2.31
CA ALA A 147 -4.30 -0.48 1.03
C ALA A 147 -3.95 0.39 -0.19
N LEU A 148 -4.18 1.70 -0.12
CA LEU A 148 -3.86 2.63 -1.21
C LEU A 148 -2.41 3.08 -1.17
N VAL A 149 -1.91 3.47 0.00
CA VAL A 149 -0.57 4.04 0.17
C VAL A 149 0.51 3.01 -0.18
N LEU A 150 0.41 1.77 0.31
CA LEU A 150 1.42 0.73 0.04
C LEU A 150 1.41 0.22 -1.41
N LYS A 151 0.31 0.37 -2.14
CA LYS A 151 0.28 0.10 -3.59
C LYS A 151 0.99 1.17 -4.41
N ILE A 152 1.07 2.40 -3.89
CA ILE A 152 1.63 3.57 -4.58
C ILE A 152 3.08 3.80 -4.18
N ALA A 153 3.41 3.62 -2.91
CA ALA A 153 4.74 3.84 -2.36
C ALA A 153 5.60 2.58 -2.45
N ASP A 154 6.75 2.67 -3.12
CA ASP A 154 7.74 1.60 -3.08
C ASP A 154 8.38 1.54 -1.69
N THR A 155 8.17 0.43 -0.97
CA THR A 155 8.68 0.20 0.39
C THR A 155 10.20 0.15 0.48
N ARG A 156 10.91 0.14 -0.64
CA ARG A 156 12.37 0.24 -0.71
C ARG A 156 12.87 1.67 -0.56
N THR A 157 12.03 2.66 -0.87
CA THR A 157 12.36 4.09 -0.75
C THR A 157 12.25 4.58 0.70
N PRO A 158 12.91 5.70 1.06
CA PRO A 158 12.72 6.32 2.37
C PRO A 158 11.26 6.68 2.66
N VAL A 159 10.55 7.20 1.65
CA VAL A 159 9.11 7.52 1.72
C VAL A 159 8.29 6.27 2.03
N GLY A 160 8.49 5.19 1.27
CA GLY A 160 7.76 3.94 1.47
C GLY A 160 8.09 3.26 2.80
N ARG A 161 9.34 3.33 3.30
CA ARG A 161 9.70 2.80 4.63
C ARG A 161 9.05 3.60 5.76
N ALA A 162 9.02 4.93 5.65
CA ALA A 162 8.33 5.79 6.61
C ALA A 162 6.83 5.47 6.61
N ALA A 163 6.21 5.42 5.43
CA ALA A 163 4.81 5.08 5.27
C ALA A 163 4.49 3.70 5.87
N LEU A 164 5.27 2.66 5.53
CA LEU A 164 5.06 1.32 6.08
C LEU A 164 5.11 1.30 7.61
N GLY A 165 6.10 1.99 8.22
CA GLY A 165 6.23 2.04 9.67
C GLY A 165 5.05 2.74 10.36
N THR A 166 4.58 3.86 9.79
CA THR A 166 3.43 4.61 10.31
C THR A 166 2.14 3.81 10.17
N LEU A 167 1.87 3.27 8.97
CA LEU A 167 0.66 2.50 8.70
C LEU A 167 0.55 1.23 9.55
N LEU A 168 1.66 0.48 9.71
CA LEU A 168 1.68 -0.68 10.61
C LEU A 168 1.39 -0.31 12.06
N PHE A 169 1.82 0.89 12.53
CA PHE A 169 1.45 1.36 13.85
C PHE A 169 -0.04 1.70 13.93
N GLU A 170 -0.57 2.39 12.93
CA GLU A 170 -1.99 2.75 12.86
C GLU A 170 -2.88 1.50 12.88
N ASP A 171 -2.52 0.45 12.11
CA ASP A 171 -3.25 -0.83 12.10
C ASP A 171 -3.24 -1.52 13.48
N ILE A 172 -2.11 -1.49 14.20
CA ILE A 172 -2.05 -1.98 15.60
C ILE A 172 -2.91 -1.11 16.51
N ALA A 173 -2.89 0.21 16.31
CA ALA A 173 -3.59 1.16 17.17
C ALA A 173 -5.12 1.09 17.01
N ILE A 174 -5.64 0.52 15.92
CA ILE A 174 -7.09 0.30 15.74
C ILE A 174 -7.67 -0.47 16.93
N VAL A 175 -6.95 -1.49 17.43
CA VAL A 175 -7.37 -2.31 18.59
C VAL A 175 -7.65 -1.45 19.82
N PRO A 176 -6.66 -0.73 20.36
CA PRO A 176 -6.88 0.12 21.53
C PRO A 176 -7.81 1.30 21.24
N ILE A 177 -7.87 1.82 20.01
CA ILE A 177 -8.80 2.90 19.64
C ILE A 177 -10.25 2.41 19.78
N VAL A 178 -10.62 1.31 19.10
CA VAL A 178 -11.98 0.78 19.13
C VAL A 178 -12.36 0.36 20.55
N PHE A 179 -11.42 -0.20 21.32
CA PHE A 179 -11.61 -0.53 22.72
C PHE A 179 -11.90 0.73 23.57
N LEU A 180 -11.09 1.79 23.40
CA LEU A 180 -11.26 3.06 24.11
C LEU A 180 -12.60 3.72 23.78
N LEU A 181 -13.00 3.74 22.51
CA LEU A 181 -14.29 4.28 22.07
C LEU A 181 -15.46 3.49 22.69
N GLY A 182 -15.36 2.16 22.71
CA GLY A 182 -16.33 1.30 23.38
C GLY A 182 -16.49 1.61 24.87
N ALA A 183 -15.39 1.85 25.57
CA ALA A 183 -15.40 2.22 26.98
C ALA A 183 -15.94 3.63 27.23
N MET A 184 -15.69 4.59 26.32
CA MET A 184 -16.17 5.97 26.43
C MET A 184 -17.66 6.12 26.12
N GLY A 185 -18.22 5.28 25.23
CA GLY A 185 -19.56 5.44 24.69
C GLY A 185 -20.70 5.05 25.66
N ARG A 186 -20.48 4.09 26.54
CA ARG A 186 -21.53 3.56 27.42
C ARG A 186 -21.68 4.35 28.72
N GLY A 187 -22.01 5.65 28.60
CA GLY A 187 -22.33 6.51 29.76
C GLY A 187 -21.19 7.40 30.24
N GLY A 188 -20.12 7.54 29.48
CA GLY A 188 -18.96 8.34 29.88
C GLY A 188 -19.21 9.85 30.09
N ALA A 189 -20.37 10.34 29.71
CA ALA A 189 -20.76 11.73 29.98
C ALA A 189 -21.58 11.90 31.29
N GLU A 190 -22.24 10.83 31.76
CA GLU A 190 -23.07 10.85 32.97
C GLU A 190 -22.58 9.86 34.07
N GLN A 191 -21.77 8.89 33.69
CA GLN A 191 -21.20 7.90 34.60
C GLN A 191 -19.84 8.37 35.13
N GLY A 192 -19.63 8.29 36.42
CA GLY A 192 -18.40 8.74 37.08
C GLY A 192 -17.16 7.99 36.59
N PHE A 193 -15.98 8.60 36.76
CA PHE A 193 -14.66 8.03 36.44
C PHE A 193 -14.48 6.57 36.90
N GLY A 194 -15.16 6.16 38.00
CA GLY A 194 -15.14 4.79 38.52
C GLY A 194 -15.76 3.75 37.56
N GLU A 195 -16.85 4.07 36.87
CA GLU A 195 -17.50 3.15 35.92
C GLU A 195 -16.69 3.01 34.63
N PHE A 196 -16.09 4.10 34.16
CA PHE A 196 -15.13 4.04 33.04
C PHE A 196 -13.97 3.10 33.35
N VAL A 197 -13.35 3.25 34.54
CA VAL A 197 -12.27 2.37 34.99
C VAL A 197 -12.73 0.93 35.14
N SER A 198 -13.95 0.69 35.63
CA SER A 198 -14.50 -0.68 35.78
C SER A 198 -14.73 -1.34 34.41
N THR A 199 -15.28 -0.61 33.41
CA THR A 199 -15.47 -1.12 32.05
C THR A 199 -14.13 -1.43 31.40
N LEU A 200 -13.14 -0.56 31.58
CA LEU A 200 -11.79 -0.78 31.10
C LEU A 200 -11.15 -2.02 31.75
N ALA A 201 -11.31 -2.18 33.05
CA ALA A 201 -10.76 -3.32 33.80
C ALA A 201 -11.43 -4.64 33.38
N MET A 202 -12.78 -4.67 33.32
CA MET A 202 -13.54 -5.85 32.90
C MET A 202 -13.24 -6.24 31.44
N GLY A 203 -13.16 -5.26 30.57
CA GLY A 203 -12.79 -5.48 29.15
C GLY A 203 -11.36 -6.00 29.01
N SER A 204 -10.41 -5.43 29.73
CA SER A 204 -9.02 -5.91 29.75
C SER A 204 -8.94 -7.34 30.30
N LEU A 205 -9.68 -7.65 31.36
CA LEU A 205 -9.75 -9.01 31.92
C LEU A 205 -10.32 -10.00 30.89
N ALA A 206 -11.38 -9.62 30.17
CA ALA A 206 -11.98 -10.46 29.12
C ALA A 206 -11.00 -10.73 27.97
N ILE A 207 -10.27 -9.70 27.53
CA ILE A 207 -9.23 -9.86 26.50
C ILE A 207 -8.11 -10.78 26.99
N ILE A 208 -7.61 -10.58 28.21
CA ILE A 208 -6.57 -11.44 28.82
C ILE A 208 -7.06 -12.88 28.93
N ALA A 209 -8.31 -13.08 29.32
CA ALA A 209 -8.93 -14.41 29.40
C ALA A 209 -9.05 -15.06 28.00
N LEU A 210 -9.50 -14.30 27.00
CA LEU A 210 -9.55 -14.77 25.60
C LEU A 210 -8.16 -15.15 25.10
N LEU A 211 -7.15 -14.32 25.34
CA LEU A 211 -5.76 -14.58 24.95
C LEU A 211 -5.22 -15.83 25.68
N GLY A 212 -5.46 -15.95 26.97
CA GLY A 212 -5.03 -17.10 27.79
C GLY A 212 -5.69 -18.41 27.34
N ILE A 213 -7.03 -18.43 27.26
CA ILE A 213 -7.79 -19.63 26.86
C ILE A 213 -7.49 -19.97 25.39
N GLY A 214 -7.49 -18.96 24.50
CA GLY A 214 -7.25 -19.13 23.07
C GLY A 214 -5.91 -19.77 22.77
N ARG A 215 -4.84 -19.34 23.43
CA ARG A 215 -3.49 -19.89 23.28
C ARG A 215 -3.43 -21.41 23.47
N PHE A 216 -4.28 -21.98 24.31
CA PHE A 216 -4.31 -23.43 24.57
C PHE A 216 -5.40 -24.15 23.79
N ALA A 217 -6.55 -23.50 23.57
CA ALA A 217 -7.70 -24.10 22.90
C ALA A 217 -7.55 -24.13 21.37
N LEU A 218 -7.06 -23.04 20.75
CA LEU A 218 -7.00 -22.92 19.30
C LEU A 218 -6.09 -23.95 18.62
N PRO A 219 -4.87 -24.23 19.10
CA PRO A 219 -4.04 -25.23 18.46
C PRO A 219 -4.69 -26.63 18.45
N ARG A 220 -5.44 -26.96 19.53
CA ARG A 220 -6.18 -28.25 19.59
C ARG A 220 -7.35 -28.29 18.62
N LEU A 221 -8.12 -27.19 18.55
CA LEU A 221 -9.26 -27.05 17.64
C LEU A 221 -8.82 -27.17 16.18
N PHE A 222 -7.81 -26.41 15.80
CA PHE A 222 -7.30 -26.42 14.42
C PHE A 222 -6.55 -27.70 14.07
N ALA A 223 -5.86 -28.34 15.02
CA ALA A 223 -5.26 -29.64 14.79
C ALA A 223 -6.30 -30.72 14.47
N GLN A 224 -7.51 -30.67 15.09
CA GLN A 224 -8.60 -31.55 14.74
C GLN A 224 -9.14 -31.26 13.32
N ALA A 225 -9.33 -29.97 12.98
CA ALA A 225 -9.76 -29.56 11.65
C ALA A 225 -8.74 -30.00 10.58
N ALA A 226 -7.43 -29.86 10.86
CA ALA A 226 -6.35 -30.28 9.97
C ALA A 226 -6.33 -31.79 9.69
N ARG A 227 -6.62 -32.61 10.71
CA ARG A 227 -6.66 -34.09 10.56
C ARG A 227 -7.70 -34.56 9.57
N THR A 228 -8.82 -33.84 9.44
CA THR A 228 -9.90 -34.19 8.52
C THR A 228 -9.66 -33.74 7.10
N LYS A 229 -8.64 -32.90 6.85
CA LYS A 229 -8.30 -32.32 5.54
C LYS A 229 -9.49 -31.64 4.83
N SER A 230 -10.45 -31.12 5.62
CA SER A 230 -11.62 -30.42 5.08
C SER A 230 -11.47 -28.90 5.26
N PRO A 231 -11.44 -28.13 4.17
CA PRO A 231 -11.44 -26.68 4.19
C PRO A 231 -12.65 -26.09 4.94
N GLU A 232 -13.81 -26.74 4.83
CA GLU A 232 -15.06 -26.31 5.45
C GLU A 232 -14.96 -26.33 6.98
N LEU A 233 -14.24 -27.30 7.53
CA LEU A 233 -14.02 -27.38 9.00
C LEU A 233 -13.09 -26.28 9.49
N PHE A 234 -12.05 -25.91 8.72
CA PHE A 234 -11.21 -24.77 9.06
C PHE A 234 -12.00 -23.47 9.04
N LEU A 235 -12.80 -23.25 8.00
CA LEU A 235 -13.66 -22.08 7.89
C LEU A 235 -14.64 -22.02 9.06
N SER A 236 -15.34 -23.12 9.34
CA SER A 236 -16.32 -23.21 10.41
C SER A 236 -15.69 -23.00 11.79
N ALA A 237 -14.52 -23.59 12.05
CA ALA A 237 -13.77 -23.39 13.29
C ALA A 237 -13.33 -21.93 13.46
N SER A 238 -12.84 -21.32 12.38
CA SER A 238 -12.41 -19.90 12.40
C SER A 238 -13.58 -18.97 12.67
N LEU A 239 -14.71 -19.13 11.98
CA LEU A 239 -15.91 -18.34 12.21
C LEU A 239 -16.48 -18.55 13.62
N LEU A 240 -16.45 -19.79 14.14
CA LEU A 240 -16.88 -20.09 15.51
C LEU A 240 -16.03 -19.32 16.54
N VAL A 241 -14.71 -19.30 16.37
CA VAL A 241 -13.79 -18.56 17.26
C VAL A 241 -14.09 -17.07 17.21
N VAL A 242 -14.29 -16.51 16.02
CA VAL A 242 -14.63 -15.09 15.82
C VAL A 242 -15.95 -14.75 16.54
N ILE A 243 -16.98 -15.55 16.33
CA ILE A 243 -18.30 -15.32 16.93
C ILE A 243 -18.25 -15.44 18.46
N ILE A 244 -17.57 -16.47 19.00
CA ILE A 244 -17.40 -16.62 20.45
C ILE A 244 -16.68 -15.40 21.02
N ALA A 245 -15.58 -14.97 20.42
CA ALA A 245 -14.83 -13.82 20.89
C ALA A 245 -15.65 -12.52 20.83
N ALA A 246 -16.43 -12.33 19.74
CA ALA A 246 -17.34 -11.20 19.60
C ALA A 246 -18.46 -11.19 20.65
N LEU A 247 -19.04 -12.36 20.96
CA LEU A 247 -20.05 -12.51 22.01
C LEU A 247 -19.48 -12.25 23.40
N VAL A 248 -18.29 -12.77 23.71
CA VAL A 248 -17.62 -12.55 25.00
C VAL A 248 -17.33 -11.07 25.23
N THR A 249 -16.77 -10.39 24.23
CA THR A 249 -16.51 -8.94 24.35
C THR A 249 -17.80 -8.14 24.44
N GLY A 250 -18.83 -8.51 23.68
CA GLY A 250 -20.16 -7.90 23.76
C GLY A 250 -20.80 -8.03 25.14
N ALA A 251 -20.68 -9.21 25.77
CA ALA A 251 -21.24 -9.48 27.10
C ALA A 251 -20.61 -8.64 28.23
N VAL A 252 -19.32 -8.28 28.11
CA VAL A 252 -18.64 -7.41 29.10
C VAL A 252 -18.73 -5.91 28.74
N GLY A 253 -19.57 -5.58 27.75
CA GLY A 253 -19.81 -4.20 27.45
C GLY A 253 -18.90 -3.58 26.40
N LEU A 254 -18.01 -4.35 25.77
CA LEU A 254 -17.20 -3.90 24.65
C LEU A 254 -17.92 -4.11 23.30
N SER A 255 -17.39 -3.50 22.25
CA SER A 255 -17.88 -3.79 20.91
C SER A 255 -17.52 -5.22 20.48
N PRO A 256 -18.44 -5.96 19.82
CA PRO A 256 -18.15 -7.27 19.22
C PRO A 256 -16.95 -7.26 18.25
N ILE A 257 -16.71 -6.12 17.63
CA ILE A 257 -15.60 -5.87 16.70
C ILE A 257 -14.24 -6.09 17.38
N VAL A 258 -14.09 -5.70 18.66
CA VAL A 258 -12.87 -5.94 19.46
C VAL A 258 -12.61 -7.43 19.60
N GLY A 259 -13.66 -8.23 19.85
CA GLY A 259 -13.55 -9.69 19.96
C GLY A 259 -13.03 -10.32 18.67
N ALA A 260 -13.57 -9.90 17.54
CA ALA A 260 -13.14 -10.38 16.22
C ALA A 260 -11.66 -10.11 15.96
N LEU A 261 -11.21 -8.91 16.27
CA LEU A 261 -9.81 -8.50 16.13
C LEU A 261 -8.88 -9.33 17.04
N VAL A 262 -9.27 -9.54 18.30
CA VAL A 262 -8.53 -10.39 19.25
C VAL A 262 -8.50 -11.85 18.78
N ALA A 263 -9.60 -12.37 18.21
CA ALA A 263 -9.63 -13.70 17.61
C ALA A 263 -8.65 -13.83 16.46
N GLY A 264 -8.58 -12.83 15.57
CA GLY A 264 -7.60 -12.76 14.50
C GLY A 264 -6.17 -12.80 15.02
N LEU A 265 -5.84 -11.96 15.99
CA LEU A 265 -4.52 -11.91 16.61
C LEU A 265 -4.13 -13.24 17.26
N LEU A 266 -5.09 -13.92 17.92
CA LEU A 266 -4.87 -15.23 18.51
C LEU A 266 -4.54 -16.31 17.48
N ILE A 267 -5.25 -16.31 16.35
CA ILE A 267 -5.02 -17.26 15.25
C ILE A 267 -3.71 -16.93 14.53
N ALA A 268 -3.35 -15.65 14.40
CA ALA A 268 -2.09 -15.20 13.80
C ALA A 268 -0.85 -15.79 14.49
N GLU A 269 -0.92 -16.12 15.77
CA GLU A 269 0.15 -16.74 16.55
C GLU A 269 0.16 -18.28 16.44
N THR A 270 -0.75 -18.87 15.67
CA THR A 270 -0.81 -20.32 15.44
C THR A 270 -0.12 -20.73 14.14
N GLU A 271 0.29 -22.00 14.04
CA GLU A 271 0.85 -22.57 12.79
C GLU A 271 -0.18 -22.59 11.65
N TYR A 272 -1.47 -22.42 11.96
CA TYR A 272 -2.60 -22.52 11.01
C TYR A 272 -3.04 -21.19 10.43
N HIS A 273 -2.35 -20.08 10.76
CA HIS A 273 -2.79 -18.74 10.33
C HIS A 273 -2.90 -18.62 8.81
N GLY A 274 -1.94 -19.18 8.05
CA GLY A 274 -1.93 -19.08 6.58
C GLY A 274 -3.10 -19.80 5.92
N GLU A 275 -3.51 -20.95 6.46
CA GLU A 275 -4.69 -21.69 5.99
C GLU A 275 -5.98 -20.93 6.30
N VAL A 276 -6.08 -20.34 7.50
CA VAL A 276 -7.24 -19.53 7.89
C VAL A 276 -7.31 -18.27 7.04
N GLU A 277 -6.21 -17.57 6.84
CA GLU A 277 -6.13 -16.38 6.01
C GLU A 277 -6.61 -16.66 4.58
N ALA A 278 -6.06 -17.70 3.95
CA ALA A 278 -6.43 -18.09 2.59
C ALA A 278 -7.92 -18.42 2.44
N MET A 279 -8.55 -19.01 3.48
CA MET A 279 -9.98 -19.33 3.47
C MET A 279 -10.88 -18.13 3.73
N ILE A 280 -10.43 -17.18 4.52
CA ILE A 280 -11.22 -15.99 4.90
C ILE A 280 -11.11 -14.88 3.84
N GLU A 281 -10.01 -14.82 3.08
CA GLU A 281 -9.75 -13.73 2.13
C GLU A 281 -10.89 -13.48 1.12
N PRO A 282 -11.52 -14.49 0.50
CA PRO A 282 -12.68 -14.28 -0.39
C PRO A 282 -13.87 -13.65 0.35
N PHE A 283 -14.12 -14.07 1.59
CA PHE A 283 -15.20 -13.53 2.43
C PHE A 283 -14.92 -12.11 2.90
N LYS A 284 -13.65 -11.80 3.24
CA LYS A 284 -13.19 -10.44 3.57
C LYS A 284 -13.53 -9.46 2.46
N GLY A 285 -13.20 -9.81 1.20
CA GLY A 285 -13.44 -8.93 0.05
C GLY A 285 -14.93 -8.64 -0.16
N LEU A 286 -15.76 -9.69 -0.09
CA LEU A 286 -17.21 -9.55 -0.23
C LEU A 286 -17.82 -8.78 0.95
N ALA A 287 -17.43 -9.12 2.17
CA ALA A 287 -17.92 -8.49 3.40
C ALA A 287 -17.56 -7.01 3.46
N LEU A 288 -16.31 -6.65 3.13
CA LEU A 288 -15.90 -5.25 2.96
C LEU A 288 -16.74 -4.55 1.88
N GLY A 289 -17.01 -5.25 0.77
CA GLY A 289 -17.84 -4.72 -0.30
C GLY A 289 -19.25 -4.38 0.16
N VAL A 290 -19.90 -5.28 0.91
CA VAL A 290 -21.25 -5.05 1.48
C VAL A 290 -21.22 -3.87 2.45
N PHE A 291 -20.24 -3.81 3.35
CA PHE A 291 -20.08 -2.69 4.27
C PHE A 291 -19.92 -1.35 3.52
N LEU A 292 -19.03 -1.28 2.54
CA LEU A 292 -18.81 -0.05 1.76
C LEU A 292 -20.03 0.32 0.92
N LEU A 293 -20.78 -0.66 0.44
CA LEU A 293 -22.03 -0.43 -0.26
C LEU A 293 -23.08 0.18 0.69
N THR A 294 -23.20 -0.31 1.93
CA THR A 294 -24.12 0.31 2.93
C THR A 294 -23.68 1.70 3.34
N VAL A 295 -22.37 1.95 3.44
CA VAL A 295 -21.84 3.33 3.60
C VAL A 295 -22.28 4.20 2.43
N GLY A 296 -22.13 3.75 1.19
CA GLY A 296 -22.58 4.47 0.00
C GLY A 296 -24.09 4.75 0.02
N MET A 297 -24.89 3.76 0.41
CA MET A 297 -26.35 3.91 0.53
C MET A 297 -26.80 4.94 1.59
N SER A 298 -25.99 5.18 2.60
CA SER A 298 -26.26 6.19 3.63
C SER A 298 -25.95 7.62 3.18
N LEU A 299 -25.30 7.80 2.03
CA LEU A 299 -24.90 9.12 1.53
C LEU A 299 -26.05 9.77 0.76
N ASP A 300 -26.58 10.86 1.30
CA ASP A 300 -27.61 11.67 0.66
C ASP A 300 -26.96 12.68 -0.31
N LEU A 301 -27.25 12.51 -1.60
CA LEU A 301 -26.74 13.38 -2.66
C LEU A 301 -27.22 14.84 -2.53
N ALA A 302 -28.43 15.07 -2.01
CA ALA A 302 -28.92 16.41 -1.78
C ALA A 302 -28.14 17.11 -0.67
N VAL A 303 -27.91 16.43 0.44
CA VAL A 303 -27.07 16.93 1.55
C VAL A 303 -25.63 17.18 1.10
N ILE A 304 -25.07 16.31 0.25
CA ILE A 304 -23.74 16.51 -0.31
C ILE A 304 -23.68 17.80 -1.13
N TRP A 305 -24.70 18.02 -1.97
CA TRP A 305 -24.74 19.20 -2.82
C TRP A 305 -24.94 20.51 -2.01
N ASP A 306 -25.86 20.50 -1.06
CA ASP A 306 -26.14 21.66 -0.20
C ASP A 306 -24.95 22.04 0.69
N ARG A 307 -24.15 21.04 1.13
CA ARG A 307 -22.99 21.25 2.03
C ARG A 307 -21.64 21.05 1.35
N LEU A 308 -21.61 21.09 0.02
CA LEU A 308 -20.40 20.79 -0.75
C LEU A 308 -19.20 21.66 -0.32
N GLY A 309 -19.42 22.95 -0.06
CA GLY A 309 -18.37 23.85 0.41
C GLY A 309 -17.79 23.44 1.77
N GLU A 310 -18.63 23.03 2.71
CA GLU A 310 -18.19 22.55 4.03
C GLU A 310 -17.41 21.23 3.92
N ILE A 311 -17.89 20.30 3.07
CA ILE A 311 -17.25 19.01 2.83
C ILE A 311 -15.85 19.19 2.22
N LEU A 312 -15.74 20.02 1.19
CA LEU A 312 -14.45 20.31 0.54
C LEU A 312 -13.48 21.01 1.51
N LEU A 313 -13.99 21.97 2.29
CA LEU A 313 -13.18 22.66 3.30
C LEU A 313 -12.68 21.68 4.38
N ALA A 314 -13.58 20.87 4.93
CA ALA A 314 -13.24 19.88 5.96
C ALA A 314 -12.22 18.87 5.42
N THR A 315 -12.44 18.33 4.20
CA THR A 315 -11.50 17.44 3.54
C THR A 315 -10.14 18.10 3.40
N GLY A 316 -10.08 19.32 2.86
CA GLY A 316 -8.83 20.06 2.68
C GLY A 316 -8.10 20.34 3.99
N LEU A 317 -8.81 20.71 5.04
CA LEU A 317 -8.23 20.97 6.37
C LEU A 317 -7.66 19.71 7.01
N ILE A 318 -8.37 18.57 6.94
CA ILE A 318 -7.87 17.30 7.48
C ILE A 318 -6.62 16.85 6.73
N LEU A 319 -6.65 16.88 5.40
CA LEU A 319 -5.51 16.51 4.58
C LEU A 319 -4.31 17.42 4.87
N ALA A 320 -4.53 18.72 4.99
CA ALA A 320 -3.47 19.68 5.31
C ALA A 320 -2.92 19.47 6.73
N ALA A 321 -3.77 19.24 7.73
CA ALA A 321 -3.36 18.99 9.10
C ALA A 321 -2.50 17.72 9.20
N LYS A 322 -2.95 16.62 8.61
CA LYS A 322 -2.18 15.36 8.57
C LYS A 322 -0.87 15.52 7.80
N ALA A 323 -0.90 16.11 6.61
CA ALA A 323 0.31 16.34 5.82
C ALA A 323 1.34 17.20 6.58
N LEU A 324 0.88 18.22 7.29
CA LEU A 324 1.73 19.08 8.11
C LEU A 324 2.36 18.32 9.27
N VAL A 325 1.56 17.59 10.06
CA VAL A 325 2.04 16.83 11.23
C VAL A 325 3.03 15.76 10.76
N THR A 326 2.67 14.94 9.80
CA THR A 326 3.51 13.87 9.28
C THR A 326 4.80 14.41 8.65
N GLY A 327 4.69 15.45 7.81
CA GLY A 327 5.84 16.09 7.18
C GLY A 327 6.81 16.70 8.20
N LEU A 328 6.29 17.40 9.22
CA LEU A 328 7.09 17.98 10.30
C LEU A 328 7.80 16.90 11.13
N LEU A 329 7.06 15.85 11.53
CA LEU A 329 7.62 14.74 12.29
C LEU A 329 8.75 14.04 11.53
N LEU A 330 8.56 13.76 10.25
CA LEU A 330 9.59 13.16 9.41
C LEU A 330 10.82 14.06 9.29
N ARG A 331 10.63 15.39 9.19
CA ARG A 331 11.74 16.34 9.18
C ARG A 331 12.52 16.32 10.49
N VAL A 332 11.85 16.33 11.64
CA VAL A 332 12.48 16.24 12.97
C VAL A 332 13.25 14.93 13.12
N HIS A 333 12.78 13.84 12.51
CA HIS A 333 13.45 12.53 12.52
C HIS A 333 14.57 12.39 11.48
N GLY A 334 14.96 13.49 10.81
CA GLY A 334 16.11 13.53 9.91
C GLY A 334 15.82 13.11 8.47
N TYR A 335 14.56 12.93 8.08
CA TYR A 335 14.20 12.73 6.68
C TYR A 335 14.44 14.01 5.88
N ARG A 336 14.79 13.88 4.59
CA ARG A 336 14.95 15.03 3.70
C ARG A 336 13.63 15.74 3.50
N THR A 337 13.72 17.04 3.21
CA THR A 337 12.54 17.89 3.07
C THR A 337 11.60 17.37 1.97
N GLY A 338 12.14 16.95 0.82
CA GLY A 338 11.34 16.39 -0.26
C GLY A 338 10.66 15.06 0.13
N ALA A 339 11.40 14.12 0.72
CA ALA A 339 10.84 12.85 1.19
C ALA A 339 9.80 13.06 2.31
N ALA A 340 10.05 14.00 3.23
CA ALA A 340 9.10 14.34 4.29
C ALA A 340 7.82 14.99 3.72
N THR A 341 7.94 15.85 2.70
CA THR A 341 6.80 16.46 2.01
C THR A 341 6.00 15.41 1.23
N GLU A 342 6.66 14.56 0.48
CA GLU A 342 6.01 13.49 -0.30
C GLU A 342 5.26 12.51 0.62
N ALA A 343 5.95 11.99 1.65
CA ALA A 343 5.35 11.06 2.61
C ALA A 343 4.22 11.73 3.40
N GLY A 344 4.37 12.98 3.82
CA GLY A 344 3.35 13.73 4.55
C GLY A 344 2.06 13.89 3.73
N ILE A 345 2.18 14.25 2.46
CA ILE A 345 1.02 14.39 1.57
C ILE A 345 0.40 13.01 1.28
N LEU A 346 1.19 11.98 1.06
CA LEU A 346 0.70 10.64 0.76
C LEU A 346 -0.04 10.03 1.96
N LEU A 347 0.52 10.15 3.17
CA LEU A 347 -0.07 9.65 4.42
C LEU A 347 -1.23 10.51 4.94
N SER A 348 -1.47 11.69 4.36
CA SER A 348 -2.67 12.47 4.70
C SER A 348 -3.97 11.84 4.20
N SER A 349 -3.89 10.88 3.26
CA SER A 349 -5.02 10.11 2.76
C SER A 349 -5.75 9.41 3.90
N PRO A 350 -7.07 9.61 4.05
CA PRO A 350 -7.84 8.90 5.07
C PRO A 350 -7.91 7.41 4.78
N SER A 351 -8.33 6.62 5.77
CA SER A 351 -8.41 5.16 5.70
C SER A 351 -9.84 4.67 5.50
N GLU A 352 -9.99 3.52 4.85
CA GLU A 352 -11.22 2.73 4.91
C GLU A 352 -11.55 2.30 6.34
N THR A 353 -10.53 2.09 7.19
CA THR A 353 -10.74 1.78 8.61
C THR A 353 -11.31 2.96 9.40
N THR A 354 -11.13 4.21 8.94
CA THR A 354 -11.82 5.39 9.48
C THR A 354 -13.34 5.19 9.47
N LEU A 355 -13.90 4.65 8.38
CA LEU A 355 -15.34 4.39 8.26
C LEU A 355 -15.83 3.40 9.32
N ILE A 356 -15.01 2.40 9.64
CA ILE A 356 -15.29 1.38 10.66
C ILE A 356 -15.26 2.01 12.06
N VAL A 357 -14.24 2.82 12.34
CA VAL A 357 -14.11 3.53 13.62
C VAL A 357 -15.26 4.50 13.82
N LEU A 358 -15.69 5.21 12.77
CA LEU A 358 -16.88 6.07 12.79
C LEU A 358 -18.15 5.27 13.08
N ALA A 359 -18.36 4.14 12.40
CA ALA A 359 -19.50 3.25 12.65
C ALA A 359 -19.51 2.74 14.10
N SER A 360 -18.34 2.33 14.61
CA SER A 360 -18.18 1.91 16.00
C SER A 360 -18.52 3.02 17.00
N ALA A 361 -18.08 4.26 16.73
CA ALA A 361 -18.35 5.40 17.58
C ALA A 361 -19.85 5.81 17.59
N VAL A 362 -20.54 5.63 16.47
CA VAL A 362 -22.01 5.79 16.37
C VAL A 362 -22.71 4.71 17.18
N ALA A 363 -22.32 3.45 17.03
CA ALA A 363 -22.93 2.32 17.73
C ALA A 363 -22.87 2.44 19.25
N VAL A 364 -21.86 3.13 19.79
CA VAL A 364 -21.71 3.39 21.23
C VAL A 364 -22.22 4.78 21.65
N GLY A 365 -22.82 5.55 20.74
CA GLY A 365 -23.44 6.85 21.02
C GLY A 365 -22.48 8.03 21.21
N LEU A 366 -21.19 7.89 20.87
CA LEU A 366 -20.19 8.98 20.93
C LEU A 366 -20.34 10.01 19.83
N ILE A 367 -20.81 9.58 18.67
CA ILE A 367 -21.01 10.43 17.48
C ILE A 367 -22.45 10.27 17.04
N ARG A 368 -23.11 11.38 16.76
CA ARG A 368 -24.47 11.36 16.21
C ARG A 368 -24.46 10.86 14.77
N PRO A 369 -25.49 10.14 14.31
CA PRO A 369 -25.55 9.59 12.95
C PRO A 369 -25.36 10.64 11.83
N ASP A 370 -25.96 11.83 11.99
CA ASP A 370 -25.82 12.94 11.04
C ASP A 370 -24.38 13.47 10.93
N ALA A 371 -23.70 13.59 12.07
CA ALA A 371 -22.30 13.97 12.10
C ALA A 371 -21.39 12.86 11.48
N ALA A 372 -21.70 11.60 11.76
CA ALA A 372 -20.96 10.47 11.18
C ALA A 372 -21.12 10.43 9.66
N GLN A 373 -22.33 10.66 9.13
CA GLN A 373 -22.59 10.76 7.70
C GLN A 373 -21.71 11.83 7.04
N PHE A 374 -21.63 13.01 7.62
CA PHE A 374 -20.75 14.09 7.13
C PHE A 374 -19.30 13.64 7.04
N TRP A 375 -18.77 13.01 8.11
CA TRP A 375 -17.38 12.54 8.15
C TRP A 375 -17.12 11.32 7.26
N GLN A 376 -18.14 10.48 7.02
CA GLN A 376 -18.06 9.40 6.04
C GLN A 376 -17.91 9.95 4.62
N ILE A 377 -18.64 11.00 4.26
CA ILE A 377 -18.50 11.68 2.97
C ILE A 377 -17.10 12.28 2.82
N VAL A 378 -16.62 13.00 3.84
CA VAL A 378 -15.26 13.58 3.87
C VAL A 378 -14.20 12.49 3.67
N THR A 379 -14.35 11.36 4.36
CA THR A 379 -13.44 10.21 4.24
C THR A 379 -13.50 9.59 2.84
N ALA A 380 -14.69 9.35 2.30
CA ALA A 380 -14.86 8.79 0.96
C ALA A 380 -14.27 9.70 -0.13
N LEU A 381 -14.46 11.01 0.00
CA LEU A 381 -13.85 11.99 -0.90
C LEU A 381 -12.31 11.98 -0.79
N GLY A 382 -11.78 11.96 0.44
CA GLY A 382 -10.34 11.87 0.69
C GLY A 382 -9.72 10.61 0.08
N LEU A 383 -10.37 9.44 0.23
CA LEU A 383 -9.96 8.20 -0.42
C LEU A 383 -9.93 8.32 -1.95
N THR A 384 -10.96 8.97 -2.51
CA THR A 384 -11.09 9.16 -3.96
C THR A 384 -9.94 9.99 -4.54
N ILE A 385 -9.49 11.01 -3.83
CA ILE A 385 -8.42 11.90 -4.30
C ILE A 385 -7.01 11.40 -3.97
N THR A 386 -6.85 10.29 -3.25
CA THR A 386 -5.54 9.72 -2.87
C THR A 386 -4.55 9.56 -4.03
N PRO A 387 -4.94 9.07 -5.23
CA PRO A 387 -4.01 9.00 -6.36
C PRO A 387 -3.50 10.38 -6.81
N LEU A 388 -4.33 11.41 -6.68
CA LEU A 388 -3.94 12.80 -6.98
C LEU A 388 -2.99 13.33 -5.91
N LEU A 389 -3.22 13.01 -4.63
CA LEU A 389 -2.30 13.35 -3.54
C LEU A 389 -0.91 12.73 -3.75
N ALA A 390 -0.85 11.49 -4.23
CA ALA A 390 0.41 10.84 -4.55
C ALA A 390 1.19 11.54 -5.68
N ILE A 391 0.49 12.01 -6.72
CA ILE A 391 1.10 12.79 -7.80
C ILE A 391 1.59 14.14 -7.26
N LEU A 392 0.75 14.83 -6.50
CA LEU A 392 1.05 16.13 -5.88
C LEU A 392 2.24 16.02 -4.92
N GLY A 393 2.26 14.98 -4.07
CA GLY A 393 3.33 14.73 -3.12
C GLY A 393 4.68 14.55 -3.81
N ARG A 394 4.74 13.71 -4.85
CA ARG A 394 5.95 13.54 -5.67
C ARG A 394 6.39 14.83 -6.35
N TRP A 395 5.46 15.58 -6.91
CA TRP A 395 5.77 16.84 -7.59
C TRP A 395 6.30 17.90 -6.63
N LEU A 396 5.65 18.10 -5.47
CA LEU A 396 6.10 19.05 -4.44
C LEU A 396 7.41 18.60 -3.81
N GLY A 397 7.56 17.31 -3.47
CA GLY A 397 8.78 16.73 -2.92
C GLY A 397 9.99 17.00 -3.81
N ARG A 398 9.85 16.74 -5.11
CA ARG A 398 10.90 17.04 -6.11
C ARG A 398 11.21 18.54 -6.19
N ARG A 399 10.21 19.42 -6.17
CA ARG A 399 10.45 20.88 -6.20
C ARG A 399 11.22 21.37 -5.00
N VAL A 400 10.87 20.88 -3.82
CA VAL A 400 11.54 21.27 -2.57
C VAL A 400 12.98 20.76 -2.52
N ASP A 401 13.24 19.53 -2.97
CA ASP A 401 14.60 18.98 -3.06
C ASP A 401 15.44 19.69 -4.12
N HIS A 402 14.86 20.10 -5.25
CA HIS A 402 15.59 20.89 -6.27
C HIS A 402 16.03 22.25 -5.74
N ALA A 403 15.21 22.92 -4.94
CA ALA A 403 15.59 24.17 -4.31
C ALA A 403 16.78 24.03 -3.32
N ALA A 404 16.92 22.83 -2.72
CA ALA A 404 18.02 22.51 -1.82
C ALA A 404 19.29 22.03 -2.56
N ALA A 405 19.15 21.43 -3.74
CA ALA A 405 20.23 20.79 -4.49
C ALA A 405 21.01 21.73 -5.42
N THR A 406 20.59 22.98 -5.58
CA THR A 406 21.33 24.00 -6.38
C THR A 406 22.70 24.38 -5.80
N LEU A 407 23.12 23.74 -4.70
CA LEU A 407 24.40 24.02 -4.01
C LEU A 407 25.48 22.93 -4.26
N ASP A 408 25.19 21.84 -4.96
CA ASP A 408 26.20 20.83 -5.28
C ASP A 408 26.92 21.19 -6.59
N VAL A 409 27.97 21.97 -6.48
CA VAL A 409 28.97 22.13 -7.54
C VAL A 409 29.72 20.80 -7.66
N VAL A 410 29.51 20.07 -8.73
CA VAL A 410 30.36 18.94 -9.09
C VAL A 410 31.71 19.52 -9.51
N ASP A 411 32.78 19.20 -8.78
CA ASP A 411 34.14 19.52 -9.21
C ASP A 411 34.32 19.01 -10.63
N ASP A 412 34.50 19.91 -11.56
CA ASP A 412 34.74 19.62 -12.97
C ASP A 412 36.19 19.17 -13.11
N ASP A 413 36.43 17.87 -12.93
CA ASP A 413 37.75 17.27 -13.12
C ASP A 413 38.25 17.36 -14.60
N GLY A 414 37.49 18.01 -15.50
CA GLY A 414 37.86 18.23 -16.90
C GLY A 414 38.17 16.97 -17.71
N GLY A 415 37.96 15.79 -17.14
CA GLY A 415 38.39 14.51 -17.69
C GLY A 415 37.27 13.66 -18.30
N GLN A 416 37.66 12.85 -19.28
CA GLN A 416 36.81 11.81 -19.86
C GLN A 416 36.49 10.78 -18.78
N ARG A 417 35.21 10.70 -18.35
CA ARG A 417 34.74 9.78 -17.30
C ARG A 417 33.54 8.96 -17.78
N THR A 418 33.31 7.84 -17.13
CA THR A 418 32.10 7.01 -17.35
C THR A 418 30.97 7.51 -16.47
N LEU A 419 29.81 7.78 -17.04
CA LEU A 419 28.62 8.18 -16.29
C LEU A 419 27.78 6.94 -15.97
N ILE A 420 27.47 6.72 -14.69
CA ILE A 420 26.59 5.63 -14.23
C ILE A 420 25.28 6.27 -13.76
N ILE A 421 24.19 5.98 -14.45
CA ILE A 421 22.87 6.50 -14.10
C ILE A 421 22.10 5.45 -13.32
N GLY A 422 21.88 5.73 -12.03
CA GLY A 422 21.38 4.83 -11.02
C GLY A 422 22.48 4.36 -10.06
N GLY A 423 22.40 4.81 -8.80
CA GLY A 423 23.36 4.49 -7.73
C GLY A 423 22.96 3.33 -6.84
N GLY A 424 21.99 2.51 -7.26
CA GLY A 424 21.54 1.32 -6.56
C GLY A 424 22.58 0.18 -6.57
N ARG A 425 22.15 -1.04 -6.22
CA ARG A 425 23.04 -2.22 -6.10
C ARG A 425 23.93 -2.47 -7.34
N VAL A 426 23.32 -2.42 -8.52
CA VAL A 426 24.04 -2.66 -9.78
C VAL A 426 25.01 -1.52 -10.08
N GLY A 427 24.56 -0.26 -9.93
CA GLY A 427 25.43 0.90 -10.16
C GLY A 427 26.63 0.96 -9.21
N LYS A 428 26.44 0.60 -7.93
CA LYS A 428 27.54 0.48 -6.95
C LYS A 428 28.56 -0.58 -7.38
N LEU A 429 28.10 -1.77 -7.79
CA LEU A 429 28.99 -2.84 -8.23
C LEU A 429 29.80 -2.42 -9.47
N VAL A 430 29.15 -1.78 -10.45
CA VAL A 430 29.82 -1.26 -11.64
C VAL A 430 30.86 -0.19 -11.27
N ALA A 431 30.51 0.72 -10.35
CA ALA A 431 31.42 1.74 -9.85
C ALA A 431 32.63 1.16 -9.13
N ASP A 432 32.43 0.15 -8.30
CA ASP A 432 33.50 -0.55 -7.59
C ASP A 432 34.47 -1.24 -8.55
N MET A 433 33.93 -1.91 -9.58
CA MET A 433 34.75 -2.52 -10.63
C MET A 433 35.54 -1.47 -11.44
N LEU A 434 34.93 -0.34 -11.77
CA LEU A 434 35.63 0.76 -12.44
C LEU A 434 36.71 1.35 -11.54
N ASN A 435 36.46 1.48 -10.25
CA ASN A 435 37.43 1.94 -9.26
C ASN A 435 38.62 0.98 -9.13
N THR A 436 38.37 -0.33 -9.06
CA THR A 436 39.40 -1.38 -9.05
C THR A 436 40.32 -1.28 -10.27
N HIS A 437 39.78 -0.95 -11.43
CA HIS A 437 40.54 -0.76 -12.67
C HIS A 437 41.02 0.69 -12.91
N GLN A 438 40.92 1.55 -11.88
CA GLN A 438 41.33 2.97 -11.94
C GLN A 438 40.72 3.75 -13.10
N LYS A 439 39.48 3.40 -13.47
CA LYS A 439 38.72 4.13 -14.50
C LYS A 439 37.89 5.24 -13.86
N PRO A 440 37.99 6.48 -14.34
CA PRO A 440 37.22 7.57 -13.79
C PRO A 440 35.72 7.38 -14.07
N TYR A 441 34.90 7.56 -13.04
CA TYR A 441 33.46 7.44 -13.12
C TYR A 441 32.77 8.51 -12.27
N LEU A 442 31.48 8.71 -12.57
CA LEU A 442 30.56 9.49 -11.76
C LEU A 442 29.21 8.78 -11.74
N ILE A 443 28.71 8.47 -10.55
CA ILE A 443 27.35 7.97 -10.36
C ILE A 443 26.41 9.18 -10.33
N ILE A 444 25.30 9.12 -11.03
CA ILE A 444 24.23 10.12 -11.01
C ILE A 444 22.97 9.41 -10.54
N ASP A 445 22.38 9.90 -9.46
CA ASP A 445 21.14 9.34 -8.93
C ASP A 445 20.15 10.46 -8.58
N ALA A 446 18.87 10.20 -8.85
CA ALA A 446 17.78 11.09 -8.48
C ALA A 446 17.33 10.91 -7.02
N ASP A 447 17.73 9.80 -6.38
CA ASP A 447 17.53 9.56 -4.96
C ASP A 447 18.74 10.10 -4.18
N ALA A 448 18.49 11.15 -3.47
CA ALA A 448 19.54 11.81 -2.74
C ALA A 448 19.92 11.12 -1.41
N ASP A 449 19.13 10.19 -0.89
CA ASP A 449 19.56 9.33 0.22
C ASP A 449 20.54 8.28 -0.30
N GLN A 450 20.28 7.75 -1.50
CA GLN A 450 21.22 6.88 -2.20
C GLN A 450 22.53 7.61 -2.51
N VAL A 451 22.47 8.87 -2.94
CA VAL A 451 23.66 9.72 -3.14
C VAL A 451 24.46 9.89 -1.85
N ARG A 452 23.79 10.16 -0.73
CA ARG A 452 24.48 10.33 0.57
C ARG A 452 25.12 9.01 1.03
N GLU A 453 24.41 7.90 0.91
CA GLU A 453 24.92 6.59 1.27
C GLU A 453 26.15 6.22 0.42
N ASN A 454 26.08 6.45 -0.89
CA ASN A 454 27.19 6.19 -1.80
C ASN A 454 28.41 7.06 -1.47
N ARG A 455 28.20 8.36 -1.18
CA ARG A 455 29.27 9.26 -0.75
C ARG A 455 29.88 8.83 0.59
N ALA A 456 29.08 8.35 1.53
CA ALA A 456 29.57 7.81 2.80
C ALA A 456 30.41 6.55 2.63
N GLN A 457 30.17 5.78 1.56
CA GLN A 457 30.98 4.64 1.15
C GLN A 457 32.20 5.04 0.29
N GLY A 458 32.45 6.32 0.08
CA GLY A 458 33.58 6.82 -0.72
C GLY A 458 33.36 6.80 -2.23
N LEU A 459 32.14 6.52 -2.71
CA LEU A 459 31.84 6.49 -4.14
C LEU A 459 31.58 7.92 -4.68
N LYS A 460 32.18 8.24 -5.83
CA LYS A 460 31.96 9.53 -6.52
C LYS A 460 30.52 9.59 -7.05
N THR A 461 29.63 10.29 -6.35
CA THR A 461 28.20 10.33 -6.67
C THR A 461 27.68 11.76 -6.67
N ALA A 462 26.92 12.12 -7.70
CA ALA A 462 26.22 13.38 -7.83
C ALA A 462 24.69 13.19 -7.77
N PHE A 463 24.00 14.15 -7.19
CA PHE A 463 22.54 14.19 -7.23
C PHE A 463 22.08 14.78 -8.57
N GLY A 464 21.17 14.09 -9.26
CA GLY A 464 20.57 14.60 -10.49
C GLY A 464 19.54 13.64 -11.07
N ASP A 465 18.48 14.21 -11.64
CA ASP A 465 17.49 13.46 -12.42
C ASP A 465 17.96 13.41 -13.87
N ALA A 466 18.59 12.31 -14.25
CA ALA A 466 19.13 12.08 -15.58
C ALA A 466 18.06 11.99 -16.69
N ALA A 467 16.77 11.85 -16.35
CA ALA A 467 15.68 11.90 -17.32
C ALA A 467 15.46 13.31 -17.92
N ARG A 468 16.07 14.33 -17.32
CA ARG A 468 16.00 15.71 -17.83
C ARG A 468 17.18 16.03 -18.73
N ASN A 469 16.87 16.55 -19.91
CA ASN A 469 17.87 16.91 -20.93
C ASN A 469 18.99 17.83 -20.41
N ASP A 470 18.63 18.80 -19.53
CA ASP A 470 19.57 19.78 -19.00
C ASP A 470 20.52 19.17 -17.94
N ALA A 471 20.11 18.09 -17.28
CA ALA A 471 20.89 17.49 -16.22
C ALA A 471 22.11 16.74 -16.78
N LEU A 472 21.93 15.94 -17.84
CA LEU A 472 23.02 15.18 -18.46
C LEU A 472 24.11 16.09 -19.04
N ALA A 473 23.71 17.23 -19.61
CA ALA A 473 24.67 18.22 -20.12
C ALA A 473 25.55 18.80 -18.99
N ARG A 474 24.98 19.06 -17.81
CA ARG A 474 25.71 19.55 -16.62
C ARG A 474 26.74 18.55 -16.09
N PHE A 475 26.48 17.24 -16.26
CA PHE A 475 27.39 16.17 -15.85
C PHE A 475 28.43 15.81 -16.90
N GLY A 476 28.53 16.58 -17.98
CA GLY A 476 29.58 16.41 -19.00
C GLY A 476 29.36 15.19 -19.88
N VAL A 477 28.11 14.86 -20.22
CA VAL A 477 27.80 13.69 -21.07
C VAL A 477 28.47 13.76 -22.45
N ALA A 478 28.69 14.97 -22.99
CA ALA A 478 29.36 15.15 -24.28
C ALA A 478 30.84 14.69 -24.29
N GLN A 479 31.49 14.70 -23.13
CA GLN A 479 32.89 14.27 -22.95
C GLN A 479 32.96 12.87 -22.28
N ALA A 480 31.83 12.23 -22.02
CA ALA A 480 31.81 10.93 -21.34
C ALA A 480 32.37 9.81 -22.24
N ASN A 481 33.13 8.90 -21.66
CA ASN A 481 33.62 7.70 -22.34
C ASN A 481 32.49 6.70 -22.65
N ALA A 482 31.51 6.62 -21.77
CA ALA A 482 30.31 5.80 -21.90
C ALA A 482 29.25 6.26 -20.90
N VAL A 483 27.99 5.92 -21.17
CA VAL A 483 26.90 6.04 -20.23
C VAL A 483 26.37 4.64 -19.89
N ILE A 484 26.27 4.33 -18.60
CA ILE A 484 25.77 3.07 -18.09
C ILE A 484 24.44 3.33 -17.40
N LEU A 485 23.37 2.69 -17.86
CA LEU A 485 22.02 2.82 -17.31
C LEU A 485 21.71 1.59 -16.43
N THR A 486 21.59 1.80 -15.14
CA THR A 486 21.35 0.72 -14.15
C THR A 486 19.99 0.84 -13.46
N MET A 487 19.12 1.75 -13.91
CA MET A 487 17.78 1.98 -13.37
C MET A 487 16.86 0.78 -13.63
N ASP A 488 15.85 0.60 -12.74
CA ASP A 488 14.89 -0.52 -12.82
C ASP A 488 13.68 -0.26 -13.71
N GLU A 489 13.47 0.98 -14.18
CA GLU A 489 12.26 1.43 -14.90
C GLU A 489 12.40 1.24 -16.43
N PRO A 490 11.83 0.18 -17.04
CA PRO A 490 12.07 -0.16 -18.45
C PRO A 490 11.74 0.97 -19.43
N VAL A 491 10.61 1.65 -19.21
CA VAL A 491 10.15 2.73 -20.12
C VAL A 491 11.05 3.95 -20.02
N ALA A 492 11.49 4.32 -18.81
CA ALA A 492 12.39 5.45 -18.59
C ALA A 492 13.76 5.18 -19.22
N VAL A 493 14.32 3.98 -19.02
CA VAL A 493 15.59 3.56 -19.63
C VAL A 493 15.52 3.61 -21.16
N GLN A 494 14.45 3.04 -21.75
CA GLN A 494 14.29 3.03 -23.21
C GLN A 494 14.19 4.46 -23.80
N ASN A 495 13.45 5.35 -23.13
CA ASN A 495 13.34 6.74 -23.56
C ASN A 495 14.69 7.47 -23.46
N MET A 496 15.44 7.22 -22.38
CA MET A 496 16.76 7.80 -22.19
C MET A 496 17.77 7.30 -23.22
N VAL A 497 17.75 6.02 -23.59
CA VAL A 497 18.58 5.48 -24.68
C VAL A 497 18.28 6.20 -26.01
N ARG A 498 16.99 6.35 -26.37
CA ARG A 498 16.60 7.07 -27.60
C ARG A 498 17.10 8.52 -27.59
N GLN A 499 16.97 9.19 -26.47
CA GLN A 499 17.40 10.57 -26.29
C GLN A 499 18.92 10.71 -26.39
N LEU A 500 19.68 9.86 -25.69
CA LEU A 500 21.14 9.85 -25.75
C LEU A 500 21.62 9.57 -27.17
N ARG A 501 21.03 8.60 -27.86
CA ARG A 501 21.40 8.26 -29.24
C ARG A 501 21.09 9.38 -30.20
N LYS A 502 19.98 10.12 -30.03
CA LYS A 502 19.63 11.27 -30.85
C LYS A 502 20.59 12.44 -30.64
N SER A 503 21.01 12.71 -29.40
CA SER A 503 21.87 13.86 -29.06
C SER A 503 23.37 13.55 -29.17
N TYR A 504 23.77 12.29 -28.98
CA TYR A 504 25.15 11.82 -28.96
C TYR A 504 25.29 10.49 -29.73
N PRO A 505 25.32 10.51 -31.05
CA PRO A 505 25.28 9.29 -31.91
C PRO A 505 26.41 8.30 -31.66
N ASP A 506 27.61 8.77 -31.31
CA ASP A 506 28.81 7.93 -31.13
C ASP A 506 29.06 7.52 -29.68
N LEU A 507 28.28 8.04 -28.74
CA LEU A 507 28.47 7.74 -27.32
C LEU A 507 28.09 6.29 -27.00
N PRO A 508 28.98 5.47 -26.42
CA PRO A 508 28.62 4.13 -25.96
C PRO A 508 27.56 4.19 -24.84
N VAL A 509 26.40 3.57 -25.10
CA VAL A 509 25.32 3.46 -24.12
C VAL A 509 25.14 1.99 -23.78
N ILE A 510 25.43 1.65 -22.53
CA ILE A 510 25.28 0.31 -21.98
C ILE A 510 24.10 0.32 -21.01
N ALA A 511 23.12 -0.55 -21.22
CA ALA A 511 21.91 -0.55 -20.39
C ALA A 511 21.66 -1.91 -19.76
N ARG A 512 21.26 -1.90 -18.51
CA ARG A 512 20.68 -3.06 -17.84
C ARG A 512 19.28 -3.29 -18.39
N ALA A 513 18.99 -4.51 -18.81
CA ALA A 513 17.66 -4.95 -19.20
C ALA A 513 17.09 -5.89 -18.16
N ARG A 514 15.79 -5.83 -17.91
CA ARG A 514 15.12 -6.72 -16.99
C ARG A 514 15.10 -8.16 -17.52
N ASP A 515 14.72 -8.33 -18.79
CA ASP A 515 14.55 -9.59 -19.49
C ASP A 515 15.00 -9.49 -20.95
N ALA A 516 14.89 -10.57 -21.71
CA ALA A 516 15.28 -10.64 -23.11
C ALA A 516 14.49 -9.67 -24.00
N SER A 517 13.17 -9.56 -23.80
CA SER A 517 12.31 -8.67 -24.61
C SER A 517 12.64 -7.20 -24.36
N HIS A 518 12.98 -6.83 -23.11
CA HIS A 518 13.46 -5.51 -22.78
C HIS A 518 14.83 -5.22 -23.40
N ALA A 519 15.73 -6.21 -23.43
CA ALA A 519 17.03 -6.07 -24.11
C ALA A 519 16.86 -5.80 -25.61
N ALA A 520 15.98 -6.54 -26.29
CA ALA A 520 15.64 -6.29 -27.70
C ALA A 520 15.07 -4.88 -27.91
N ALA A 521 14.17 -4.42 -27.03
CA ALA A 521 13.62 -3.07 -27.09
C ALA A 521 14.68 -1.97 -26.88
N LEU A 522 15.68 -2.20 -26.04
CA LEU A 522 16.81 -1.28 -25.82
C LEU A 522 17.74 -1.23 -27.02
N TYR A 523 18.00 -2.36 -27.68
CA TYR A 523 18.77 -2.37 -28.93
C TYR A 523 18.05 -1.58 -30.02
N ARG A 524 16.75 -1.80 -30.22
CA ARG A 524 15.94 -0.99 -31.17
C ARG A 524 15.94 0.50 -30.81
N ALA A 525 16.06 0.84 -29.52
CA ALA A 525 16.19 2.23 -29.07
C ALA A 525 17.58 2.84 -29.35
N GLY A 526 18.58 2.03 -29.72
CA GLY A 526 19.95 2.45 -30.05
C GLY A 526 20.97 2.23 -28.93
N ALA A 527 20.72 1.34 -27.97
CA ALA A 527 21.74 0.96 -26.99
C ALA A 527 22.91 0.25 -27.67
N SER A 528 24.14 0.54 -27.23
CA SER A 528 25.33 -0.17 -27.71
C SER A 528 25.39 -1.59 -27.14
N HIS A 529 24.99 -1.76 -25.87
CA HIS A 529 24.87 -3.03 -25.20
C HIS A 529 23.69 -3.04 -24.26
N ALA A 530 22.93 -4.15 -24.26
CA ALA A 530 21.85 -4.42 -23.30
C ALA A 530 22.12 -5.75 -22.61
N VAL A 531 22.16 -5.75 -21.26
CA VAL A 531 22.47 -6.92 -20.45
C VAL A 531 21.20 -7.38 -19.73
N PRO A 532 20.59 -8.52 -20.13
CA PRO A 532 19.37 -9.04 -19.50
C PRO A 532 19.71 -9.75 -18.18
N GLU A 533 19.37 -9.09 -17.05
CA GLU A 533 19.69 -9.57 -15.69
C GLU A 533 19.04 -10.91 -15.39
N THR A 534 17.75 -11.07 -15.69
CA THR A 534 17.01 -12.32 -15.39
C THR A 534 17.61 -13.52 -16.15
N LEU A 535 18.06 -13.31 -17.37
CA LEU A 535 18.65 -14.35 -18.19
C LEU A 535 19.98 -14.81 -17.62
N GLU A 536 20.89 -13.89 -17.32
CA GLU A 536 22.22 -14.23 -16.78
C GLU A 536 22.10 -14.88 -15.39
N ALA A 537 21.21 -14.37 -14.52
CA ALA A 537 20.92 -14.97 -13.23
C ALA A 537 20.34 -16.40 -13.35
N SER A 538 19.45 -16.63 -14.32
CA SER A 538 18.86 -17.96 -14.57
C SER A 538 19.90 -18.96 -15.09
N LEU A 539 20.80 -18.53 -15.97
CA LEU A 539 21.88 -19.37 -16.47
C LEU A 539 22.84 -19.74 -15.33
N GLN A 540 23.19 -18.79 -14.47
CA GLN A 540 24.04 -19.03 -13.31
C GLN A 540 23.39 -19.99 -12.30
N LEU A 541 22.08 -19.84 -12.04
CA LEU A 541 21.34 -20.79 -11.20
C LEU A 541 21.33 -22.19 -11.82
N SER A 542 21.09 -22.29 -13.13
CA SER A 542 21.08 -23.56 -13.85
C SER A 542 22.44 -24.26 -13.80
N GLU A 543 23.54 -23.49 -13.92
CA GLU A 543 24.90 -23.99 -13.73
C GLU A 543 25.09 -24.62 -12.34
N ALA A 544 24.71 -23.88 -11.27
CA ALA A 544 24.82 -24.37 -9.91
C ALA A 544 24.01 -25.65 -9.68
N VAL A 545 22.75 -25.69 -10.17
CA VAL A 545 21.89 -26.88 -10.05
C VAL A 545 22.49 -28.10 -10.76
N LEU A 546 23.00 -27.94 -11.99
CA LEU A 546 23.59 -29.06 -12.74
C LEU A 546 24.83 -29.61 -12.07
N VAL A 547 25.69 -28.73 -11.52
CA VAL A 547 26.88 -29.12 -10.79
C VAL A 547 26.52 -29.88 -9.50
N ASP A 548 25.54 -29.39 -8.73
CA ASP A 548 25.08 -30.01 -7.49
C ASP A 548 24.41 -31.39 -7.74
N LEU A 549 23.79 -31.54 -8.91
CA LEU A 549 23.23 -32.84 -9.36
C LEU A 549 24.31 -33.80 -9.87
N GLY A 550 25.59 -33.44 -9.82
CA GLY A 550 26.72 -34.30 -10.16
C GLY A 550 27.09 -34.33 -11.66
N VAL A 551 26.57 -33.41 -12.47
CA VAL A 551 26.99 -33.26 -13.86
C VAL A 551 28.40 -32.68 -13.90
N PRO A 552 29.36 -33.27 -14.63
CA PRO A 552 30.71 -32.74 -14.69
C PRO A 552 30.79 -31.30 -15.20
N MET A 553 31.64 -30.47 -14.63
CA MET A 553 31.72 -29.03 -14.91
C MET A 553 31.94 -28.71 -16.40
N GLY A 554 32.70 -29.51 -17.15
CA GLY A 554 32.96 -29.28 -18.57
C GLY A 554 31.69 -29.28 -19.44
N PRO A 555 30.88 -30.34 -19.42
CA PRO A 555 29.58 -30.37 -20.08
C PRO A 555 28.62 -29.26 -19.61
N VAL A 556 28.61 -28.94 -18.32
CA VAL A 556 27.79 -27.85 -17.77
C VAL A 556 28.14 -26.50 -18.39
N ILE A 557 29.42 -26.15 -18.39
CA ILE A 557 29.92 -24.92 -19.00
C ILE A 557 29.54 -24.87 -20.49
N ALA A 558 29.74 -25.97 -21.24
CA ALA A 558 29.40 -26.02 -22.65
C ALA A 558 27.91 -25.77 -22.90
N SER A 559 27.02 -26.45 -22.17
CA SER A 559 25.57 -26.29 -22.32
C SER A 559 25.07 -24.89 -21.92
N ILE A 560 25.67 -24.29 -20.89
CA ILE A 560 25.35 -22.91 -20.48
C ILE A 560 25.79 -21.89 -21.56
N HIS A 561 26.97 -22.10 -22.16
CA HIS A 561 27.43 -21.25 -23.25
C HIS A 561 26.54 -21.38 -24.50
N GLU A 562 26.20 -22.59 -24.89
CA GLU A 562 25.29 -22.85 -26.01
C GLU A 562 23.92 -22.18 -25.78
N LYS A 563 23.34 -22.37 -24.59
CA LYS A 563 22.06 -21.75 -24.26
C LYS A 563 22.13 -20.21 -24.22
N ARG A 564 23.24 -19.66 -23.72
CA ARG A 564 23.47 -18.20 -23.76
C ARG A 564 23.54 -17.67 -25.18
N ASP A 565 24.22 -18.38 -26.09
CA ASP A 565 24.35 -17.94 -27.48
C ASP A 565 23.02 -18.06 -28.24
N GLU A 566 22.23 -19.11 -27.99
CA GLU A 566 20.87 -19.27 -28.50
C GLU A 566 19.95 -18.09 -28.10
N LEU A 567 19.92 -17.79 -26.78
CA LEU A 567 19.10 -16.69 -26.25
C LEU A 567 19.58 -15.31 -26.75
N ARG A 568 20.88 -15.14 -26.93
CA ARG A 568 21.43 -13.93 -27.55
C ARG A 568 21.03 -13.79 -29.02
N ALA A 569 21.01 -14.88 -29.77
CA ALA A 569 20.54 -14.87 -31.16
C ALA A 569 19.06 -14.44 -31.26
N GLN A 570 18.21 -14.94 -30.36
CA GLN A 570 16.82 -14.50 -30.28
C GLN A 570 16.69 -13.00 -29.98
N ILE A 571 17.47 -12.49 -29.02
CA ILE A 571 17.47 -11.04 -28.69
C ILE A 571 17.92 -10.20 -29.88
N MET A 572 18.90 -10.68 -30.65
CA MET A 572 19.38 -9.98 -31.85
C MET A 572 18.31 -9.94 -32.94
N GLU A 573 17.64 -11.06 -33.21
CA GLU A 573 16.56 -11.16 -34.18
C GLU A 573 15.39 -10.23 -33.79
N GLU A 574 14.93 -10.30 -32.54
CA GLU A 574 13.87 -9.42 -32.02
C GLU A 574 14.32 -7.94 -31.95
N GLY A 575 15.61 -7.68 -31.85
CA GLY A 575 16.20 -6.35 -31.76
C GLY A 575 16.51 -5.67 -33.10
N ASP A 576 16.23 -6.31 -34.24
CA ASP A 576 16.60 -5.87 -35.60
C ASP A 576 18.11 -5.59 -35.75
N LEU A 577 18.97 -6.43 -35.18
CA LEU A 577 20.42 -6.28 -35.26
C LEU A 577 21.00 -7.15 -36.36
N GLU A 578 21.62 -6.53 -37.37
CA GLU A 578 22.30 -7.22 -38.47
C GLU A 578 23.64 -7.84 -38.04
N GLU A 579 24.34 -7.21 -37.10
CA GLU A 579 25.62 -7.69 -36.58
C GLU A 579 25.66 -7.75 -35.05
N LYS A 580 26.45 -8.72 -34.51
CA LYS A 580 26.72 -8.85 -33.07
C LYS A 580 27.38 -7.57 -32.54
N PRO A 581 26.79 -6.89 -31.53
CA PRO A 581 27.39 -5.70 -30.94
C PRO A 581 28.81 -6.02 -30.45
N ARG A 582 29.81 -5.45 -31.06
CA ARG A 582 31.22 -5.66 -30.65
C ARG A 582 31.52 -4.73 -29.49
N LEU A 583 31.84 -5.30 -28.32
CA LEU A 583 32.59 -4.55 -27.32
C LEU A 583 33.84 -4.04 -28.02
N LYS A 584 34.18 -2.75 -27.94
CA LYS A 584 35.51 -2.25 -28.32
C LYS A 584 36.53 -2.95 -27.42
N SER A 585 36.86 -4.20 -27.72
CA SER A 585 38.03 -4.86 -27.14
C SER A 585 39.19 -4.13 -27.78
N ALA A 586 39.91 -3.31 -27.01
CA ALA A 586 41.28 -3.03 -27.30
C ALA A 586 41.95 -4.41 -27.35
N THR A 587 42.15 -4.95 -28.55
CA THR A 587 42.87 -6.18 -28.74
C THR A 587 44.25 -5.94 -28.16
N LEU A 588 44.68 -6.82 -27.28
CA LEU A 588 46.06 -6.86 -26.72
C LEU A 588 47.14 -6.78 -27.82
N ARG A 589 46.78 -6.97 -29.09
CA ARG A 589 47.66 -6.87 -30.25
C ARG A 589 48.04 -5.44 -30.66
N GLU A 590 47.20 -4.41 -30.38
CA GLU A 590 47.52 -3.02 -30.78
C GLU A 590 48.37 -2.25 -29.75
N ARG A 591 48.71 -2.86 -28.60
CA ARG A 591 49.65 -2.28 -27.61
C ARG A 591 51.06 -2.84 -27.68
N LEU A 592 51.35 -3.75 -28.60
CA LEU A 592 52.64 -4.37 -28.79
C LEU A 592 53.31 -4.03 -30.16
N THR A 593 52.72 -3.15 -30.91
CA THR A 593 53.30 -2.42 -32.03
C THR A 593 53.33 -0.94 -31.70
#